data_c916c7451572148271eeb8467c4cc13b
#
_entry.id   c916c7451572148271eeb8467c4cc13b
#
_cell.length_a   1.000
_cell.length_b   1.000
_cell.length_c   1.000
_cell.angle_alpha   90.00
_cell.angle_beta   90.00
_cell.angle_gamma   90.00
#
_symmetry.space_group_name_H-M   'P 1'
#
loop_
_entity.id
_entity.type
_entity.pdbx_description
1 polymer ?
#
loop_
_entity_poly.entity_id
_entity_poly.type
_entity_poly.pdbx_seq_one_letter_code
_entity_poly.pdbx_strand_id
1 'polypeptide(L)'
;MLDANILLRGVFGVRVHGLLEAYEDLVAFCNPDACFEETRKHIPKVAARRNFDAAAAFLVLERIADMVEVVDRSLYEEHEELARARICSRDVADWPVVATCLLLDCPVWTEDRDFFGSGVATWTTATIEL
;
A
#
# COMPACT_ATOMS: atom_id res chain seq x y z
N MET A 1 -2.64 6.33 2.79
CA MET A 1 -2.50 5.46 1.60
C MET A 1 -1.34 4.50 1.83
N LEU A 2 -1.58 3.20 1.69
CA LEU A 2 -0.53 2.19 1.77
C LEU A 2 -0.13 1.73 0.37
N ASP A 3 1.17 1.55 0.11
CA ASP A 3 1.62 0.86 -1.10
C ASP A 3 1.66 -0.66 -0.91
N ALA A 4 1.95 -1.40 -1.98
CA ALA A 4 1.99 -2.86 -1.96
C ALA A 4 3.07 -3.40 -1.00
N ASN A 5 4.21 -2.72 -0.89
CA ASN A 5 5.28 -3.14 0.03
C ASN A 5 4.85 -3.07 1.49
N ILE A 6 4.11 -2.04 1.86
CA ILE A 6 3.58 -1.92 3.23
C ILE A 6 2.56 -3.01 3.50
N LEU A 7 1.69 -3.34 2.54
CA LEU A 7 0.77 -4.47 2.69
C LEU A 7 1.51 -5.78 2.92
N LEU A 8 2.55 -6.06 2.14
CA LEU A 8 3.36 -7.27 2.32
C LEU A 8 4.04 -7.30 3.70
N ARG A 9 4.55 -6.16 4.17
CA ARG A 9 5.11 -6.04 5.52
C ARG A 9 4.06 -6.27 6.60
N GLY A 10 2.84 -5.87 6.37
CA GLY A 10 1.72 -6.12 7.27
C GLY A 10 1.34 -7.60 7.34
N VAL A 11 1.45 -8.31 6.22
CA VAL A 11 1.16 -9.76 6.16
C VAL A 11 2.24 -10.58 6.86
N PHE A 12 3.52 -10.29 6.62
CA PHE A 12 4.63 -11.12 7.08
C PHE A 12 5.37 -10.56 8.29
N GLY A 13 5.09 -9.34 8.71
CA GLY A 13 5.78 -8.69 9.82
C GLY A 13 4.84 -8.23 10.91
N VAL A 14 5.32 -8.21 12.14
CA VAL A 14 4.51 -7.80 13.32
C VAL A 14 4.42 -6.29 13.49
N ARG A 15 5.43 -5.53 13.04
CA ARG A 15 5.51 -4.09 13.26
C ARG A 15 4.42 -3.33 12.50
N VAL A 16 4.34 -3.53 11.18
CA VAL A 16 3.33 -2.86 10.34
C VAL A 16 1.93 -3.34 10.69
N HIS A 17 1.74 -4.63 10.89
CA HIS A 17 0.46 -5.20 11.30
C HIS A 17 -0.01 -4.60 12.63
N GLY A 18 0.88 -4.50 13.61
CA GLY A 18 0.58 -3.87 14.90
C GLY A 18 0.20 -2.40 14.79
N LEU A 19 0.85 -1.64 13.89
CA LEU A 19 0.48 -0.25 13.63
C LEU A 19 -0.92 -0.12 13.01
N LEU A 20 -1.25 -1.00 12.05
CA LEU A 20 -2.59 -1.01 11.46
C LEU A 20 -3.66 -1.28 12.52
N GLU A 21 -3.46 -2.29 13.37
CA GLU A 21 -4.39 -2.61 14.45
C GLU A 21 -4.51 -1.49 15.48
N ALA A 22 -3.39 -0.87 15.83
CA ALA A 22 -3.38 0.19 16.84
C ALA A 22 -4.11 1.46 16.40
N TYR A 23 -4.10 1.76 15.10
CA TYR A 23 -4.62 3.01 14.57
C TYR A 23 -5.87 2.87 13.69
N GLU A 24 -6.41 1.66 13.48
CA GLU A 24 -7.56 1.45 12.59
C GLU A 24 -8.80 2.28 12.96
N ASP A 25 -8.99 2.56 14.25
CA ASP A 25 -10.10 3.38 14.72
C ASP A 25 -9.84 4.89 14.67
N LEU A 26 -8.59 5.29 14.43
CA LEU A 26 -8.16 6.71 14.46
C LEU A 26 -7.79 7.22 13.07
N VAL A 27 -7.39 6.35 12.17
CA VAL A 27 -6.86 6.68 10.84
C VAL A 27 -7.59 5.86 9.78
N ALA A 28 -8.10 6.52 8.75
CA ALA A 28 -8.66 5.85 7.60
C ALA A 28 -7.51 5.37 6.69
N PHE A 29 -7.17 4.10 6.78
CA PHE A 29 -6.21 3.49 5.87
C PHE A 29 -6.88 3.17 4.55
N CYS A 30 -6.22 3.44 3.44
CA CYS A 30 -6.72 3.13 2.10
C CYS A 30 -5.62 2.60 1.19
N ASN A 31 -6.02 1.91 0.15
CA ASN A 31 -5.13 1.25 -0.79
C ASN A 31 -5.85 1.08 -2.13
N PRO A 32 -5.21 1.38 -3.27
CA PRO A 32 -5.83 1.10 -4.56
C PRO A 32 -5.95 -0.41 -4.78
N ASP A 33 -7.02 -0.82 -5.45
CA ASP A 33 -7.29 -2.23 -5.76
C ASP A 33 -6.13 -2.93 -6.47
N ALA A 34 -5.45 -2.22 -7.38
CA ALA A 34 -4.27 -2.73 -8.08
C ALA A 34 -3.14 -3.15 -7.14
N CYS A 35 -2.88 -2.37 -6.08
CA CYS A 35 -1.87 -2.72 -5.08
C CYS A 35 -2.27 -3.93 -4.25
N PHE A 36 -3.54 -4.04 -3.90
CA PHE A 36 -4.06 -5.16 -3.15
C PHE A 36 -3.93 -6.46 -3.96
N GLU A 37 -4.26 -6.42 -5.24
CA GLU A 37 -4.09 -7.55 -6.15
C GLU A 37 -2.63 -7.92 -6.37
N GLU A 38 -1.75 -6.94 -6.51
CA GLU A 38 -0.31 -7.16 -6.62
C GLU A 38 0.22 -7.86 -5.37
N THR A 39 -0.16 -7.41 -4.19
CA THR A 39 0.20 -8.04 -2.92
C THR A 39 -0.24 -9.49 -2.90
N ARG A 40 -1.48 -9.76 -3.29
CA ARG A 40 -2.03 -11.12 -3.35
C ARG A 40 -1.21 -12.03 -4.25
N LYS A 41 -0.77 -11.54 -5.40
CA LYS A 41 0.08 -12.30 -6.34
C LYS A 41 1.46 -12.63 -5.78
N HIS A 42 2.03 -11.75 -4.96
CA HIS A 42 3.35 -11.94 -4.38
C HIS A 42 3.38 -12.83 -3.14
N ILE A 43 2.25 -13.05 -2.47
CA ILE A 43 2.19 -13.82 -1.23
C ILE A 43 2.79 -15.23 -1.37
N PRO A 44 2.44 -16.07 -2.38
CA PRO A 44 2.99 -17.41 -2.46
C PRO A 44 4.52 -17.43 -2.55
N LYS A 45 5.09 -16.51 -3.33
CA LYS A 45 6.55 -16.42 -3.52
C LYS A 45 7.27 -15.98 -2.25
N VAL A 46 6.74 -14.97 -1.57
CA VAL A 46 7.32 -14.47 -0.32
C VAL A 46 7.17 -15.49 0.80
N ALA A 47 6.01 -16.14 0.91
CA ALA A 47 5.78 -17.22 1.88
C ALA A 47 6.77 -18.38 1.70
N ALA A 48 7.00 -18.81 0.46
CA ALA A 48 7.97 -19.85 0.15
C ALA A 48 9.39 -19.47 0.60
N ARG A 49 9.82 -18.24 0.35
CA ARG A 49 11.15 -17.74 0.74
C ARG A 49 11.33 -17.65 2.25
N ARG A 50 10.26 -17.38 2.99
CA ARG A 50 10.28 -17.18 4.45
C ARG A 50 9.87 -18.42 5.23
N ASN A 51 9.65 -19.56 4.57
CA ASN A 51 9.09 -20.78 5.19
C ASN A 51 7.80 -20.48 5.97
N PHE A 52 6.95 -19.67 5.39
CA PHE A 52 5.67 -19.28 5.96
C PHE A 52 4.54 -19.99 5.21
N ASP A 53 3.50 -20.42 5.92
CA ASP A 53 2.33 -21.03 5.28
C ASP A 53 1.56 -19.99 4.44
N ALA A 54 1.47 -20.22 3.13
CA ALA A 54 0.77 -19.31 2.22
C ALA A 54 -0.71 -19.16 2.59
N ALA A 55 -1.38 -20.23 3.02
CA ALA A 55 -2.79 -20.15 3.43
C ALA A 55 -2.96 -19.23 4.65
N ALA A 56 -2.06 -19.32 5.62
CA ALA A 56 -2.06 -18.42 6.78
C ALA A 56 -1.78 -16.97 6.36
N ALA A 57 -0.88 -16.74 5.39
CA ALA A 57 -0.59 -15.41 4.87
C ALA A 57 -1.82 -14.78 4.18
N PHE A 58 -2.58 -15.55 3.42
CA PHE A 58 -3.83 -15.07 2.80
C PHE A 58 -4.89 -14.70 3.85
N LEU A 59 -4.99 -15.46 4.94
CA LEU A 59 -5.90 -15.11 6.04
C LEU A 59 -5.50 -13.78 6.70
N VAL A 60 -4.21 -13.53 6.89
CA VAL A 60 -3.73 -12.25 7.42
C VAL A 60 -4.05 -11.12 6.45
N LEU A 61 -3.88 -11.32 5.15
CA LEU A 61 -4.25 -10.31 4.15
C LEU A 61 -5.74 -9.97 4.19
N GLU A 62 -6.61 -10.97 4.34
CA GLU A 62 -8.05 -10.75 4.50
C GLU A 62 -8.36 -9.92 5.75
N ARG A 63 -7.66 -10.18 6.85
CA ARG A 63 -7.81 -9.38 8.07
C ARG A 63 -7.35 -7.93 7.85
N ILE A 64 -6.26 -7.72 7.12
CA ILE A 64 -5.80 -6.38 6.74
C ILE A 64 -6.85 -5.68 5.86
N ALA A 65 -7.49 -6.41 4.94
CA ALA A 65 -8.55 -5.88 4.10
C ALA A 65 -9.75 -5.35 4.91
N ASP A 66 -10.00 -5.89 6.09
CA ASP A 66 -11.05 -5.38 7.00
C ASP A 66 -10.65 -4.06 7.67
N MET A 67 -9.36 -3.76 7.76
CA MET A 67 -8.82 -2.54 8.37
C MET A 67 -8.53 -1.43 7.35
N VAL A 68 -8.51 -1.76 6.06
CA VAL A 68 -8.09 -0.86 4.97
C VAL A 68 -9.22 -0.75 3.95
N GLU A 69 -9.53 0.46 3.54
CA GLU A 69 -10.48 0.69 2.45
C GLU A 69 -9.78 0.49 1.11
N VAL A 70 -10.26 -0.48 0.34
CA VAL A 70 -9.77 -0.73 -1.01
C VAL A 70 -10.49 0.19 -1.99
N VAL A 71 -9.73 1.04 -2.68
CA VAL A 71 -10.27 2.03 -3.62
C VAL A 71 -10.31 1.42 -5.01
N ASP A 72 -11.51 1.41 -5.61
CA ASP A 72 -11.73 0.88 -6.95
C ASP A 72 -11.09 1.77 -8.03
N ARG A 73 -10.58 1.15 -9.07
CA ARG A 73 -9.95 1.82 -10.20
C ARG A 73 -10.84 2.89 -10.83
N SER A 74 -12.13 2.66 -10.92
CA SER A 74 -13.07 3.64 -11.50
C SER A 74 -13.05 4.99 -10.79
N LEU A 75 -12.61 5.02 -9.52
CA LEU A 75 -12.54 6.24 -8.73
C LEU A 75 -11.25 7.01 -8.95
N TYR A 76 -10.11 6.35 -9.20
CA TYR A 76 -8.81 7.03 -9.35
C TYR A 76 -8.30 7.12 -10.78
N GLU A 77 -8.89 6.42 -11.74
CA GLU A 77 -8.38 6.35 -13.11
C GLU A 77 -8.37 7.69 -13.85
N GLU A 78 -9.22 8.62 -13.48
CA GLU A 78 -9.20 9.97 -14.07
C GLU A 78 -7.91 10.75 -13.75
N HIS A 79 -7.18 10.34 -12.72
CA HIS A 79 -5.90 10.91 -12.33
C HIS A 79 -4.69 10.16 -12.91
N GLU A 80 -4.91 9.17 -13.78
CA GLU A 80 -3.85 8.32 -14.32
C GLU A 80 -2.78 9.12 -15.06
N GLU A 81 -3.18 10.02 -15.96
CA GLU A 81 -2.24 10.80 -16.78
C GLU A 81 -1.34 11.67 -15.90
N LEU A 82 -1.90 12.39 -14.95
CA LEU A 82 -1.13 13.22 -14.03
C LEU A 82 -0.23 12.37 -13.11
N ALA A 83 -0.75 11.26 -12.61
CA ALA A 83 0.01 10.36 -11.75
C ALA A 83 1.21 9.77 -12.49
N ARG A 84 1.03 9.31 -13.73
CA ARG A 84 2.11 8.81 -14.58
C ARG A 84 3.16 9.88 -14.87
N ALA A 85 2.75 11.12 -15.13
CA ALA A 85 3.65 12.23 -15.34
C ALA A 85 4.51 12.52 -14.11
N ARG A 86 3.94 12.44 -12.91
CA ARG A 86 4.65 12.69 -11.65
C ARG A 86 5.67 11.60 -11.31
N ILE A 87 5.45 10.35 -11.75
CA ILE A 87 6.29 9.21 -11.40
C ILE A 87 7.11 8.68 -12.59
N CYS A 88 7.03 9.33 -13.76
CA CYS A 88 7.57 8.83 -15.03
C CYS A 88 9.09 8.55 -15.03
N SER A 89 9.86 9.21 -14.16
CA SER A 89 11.31 8.99 -14.02
C SER A 89 11.65 7.78 -13.14
N ARG A 90 10.63 7.05 -12.65
CA ARG A 90 10.75 5.96 -11.68
C ARG A 90 9.90 4.78 -12.15
N ASP A 91 9.40 3.98 -11.23
CA ASP A 91 8.52 2.88 -11.59
C ASP A 91 7.10 3.38 -11.91
N VAL A 92 6.81 3.47 -13.20
CA VAL A 92 5.50 3.94 -13.70
C VAL A 92 4.36 3.02 -13.24
N ALA A 93 4.64 1.75 -12.92
CA ALA A 93 3.62 0.82 -12.43
C ALA A 93 3.01 1.26 -11.07
N ASP A 94 3.66 2.17 -10.36
CA ASP A 94 3.15 2.73 -9.10
C ASP A 94 2.15 3.87 -9.29
N TRP A 95 1.76 4.18 -10.52
CA TRP A 95 0.81 5.24 -10.79
C TRP A 95 -0.53 5.12 -10.03
N PRO A 96 -1.09 3.91 -9.78
CA PRO A 96 -2.34 3.79 -9.02
C PRO A 96 -2.25 4.36 -7.60
N VAL A 97 -1.10 4.21 -6.94
CA VAL A 97 -0.88 4.78 -5.61
C VAL A 97 -0.89 6.31 -5.67
N VAL A 98 -0.16 6.90 -6.61
CA VAL A 98 -0.12 8.36 -6.79
C VAL A 98 -1.50 8.90 -7.18
N ALA A 99 -2.20 8.24 -8.11
CA ALA A 99 -3.54 8.63 -8.53
C ALA A 99 -4.54 8.63 -7.35
N THR A 100 -4.47 7.61 -6.51
CA THR A 100 -5.34 7.53 -5.34
C THR A 100 -5.00 8.59 -4.29
N CYS A 101 -3.72 8.90 -4.10
CA CYS A 101 -3.30 10.01 -3.23
C CYS A 101 -3.82 11.34 -3.75
N LEU A 102 -3.82 11.56 -5.06
CA LEU A 102 -4.38 12.77 -5.68
C LEU A 102 -5.90 12.85 -5.50
N LEU A 103 -6.59 11.74 -5.68
CA LEU A 103 -8.04 11.65 -5.48
C LEU A 103 -8.44 11.98 -4.04
N LEU A 104 -7.75 11.42 -3.07
CA LEU A 104 -8.11 11.51 -1.66
C LEU A 104 -7.38 12.63 -0.91
N ASP A 105 -6.45 13.33 -1.57
CA ASP A 105 -5.60 14.35 -0.97
C ASP A 105 -4.96 13.86 0.32
N CYS A 106 -4.28 12.71 0.24
CA CYS A 106 -3.69 12.06 1.40
C CYS A 106 -2.22 11.68 1.14
N PRO A 107 -1.40 11.53 2.21
CA PRO A 107 -0.03 11.07 2.07
C PRO A 107 0.03 9.57 1.77
N VAL A 108 1.16 9.12 1.23
CA VAL A 108 1.47 7.72 1.05
C VAL A 108 2.37 7.20 2.18
N TRP A 109 2.04 6.05 2.72
CA TRP A 109 2.92 5.29 3.61
C TRP A 109 3.65 4.25 2.79
N THR A 110 4.96 4.39 2.67
CA THR A 110 5.82 3.54 1.85
C THR A 110 7.25 3.51 2.40
N GLU A 111 7.97 2.44 2.11
CA GLU A 111 9.43 2.39 2.27
C GLU A 111 10.15 2.61 0.93
N ASP A 112 9.42 2.77 -0.16
CA ASP A 112 9.96 2.96 -1.50
C ASP A 112 10.31 4.43 -1.73
N ARG A 113 11.60 4.69 -2.03
CA ARG A 113 12.11 6.04 -2.33
C ARG A 113 11.57 6.60 -3.64
N ASP A 114 10.98 5.79 -4.49
CA ASP A 114 10.45 6.23 -5.78
C ASP A 114 9.27 7.19 -5.63
N PHE A 115 8.61 7.21 -4.49
CA PHE A 115 7.56 8.18 -4.20
C PHE A 115 8.08 9.55 -3.77
N PHE A 116 9.33 9.68 -3.34
CA PHE A 116 9.92 10.97 -3.04
C PHE A 116 10.09 11.79 -4.32
N GLY A 117 9.61 13.02 -4.31
CA GLY A 117 9.63 13.89 -5.49
C GLY A 117 8.42 13.73 -6.42
N SER A 118 7.47 12.83 -6.13
CA SER A 118 6.22 12.67 -6.89
C SER A 118 5.21 13.80 -6.66
N GLY A 119 5.45 14.68 -5.70
CA GLY A 119 4.51 15.73 -5.29
C GLY A 119 3.44 15.24 -4.31
N VAL A 120 3.57 14.00 -3.82
CA VAL A 120 2.72 13.42 -2.79
C VAL A 120 3.52 13.35 -1.49
N ALA A 121 2.92 13.77 -0.38
CA ALA A 121 3.55 13.64 0.93
C ALA A 121 3.83 12.17 1.24
N THR A 122 5.04 11.87 1.65
CA THR A 122 5.54 10.50 1.83
C THR A 122 5.94 10.25 3.28
N TRP A 123 5.42 9.16 3.85
CA TRP A 123 5.70 8.73 5.21
C TRP A 123 6.34 7.35 5.18
N THR A 124 7.37 7.17 5.97
CA THR A 124 7.96 5.85 6.23
C THR A 124 7.41 5.28 7.53
N THR A 125 7.63 3.99 7.79
CA THR A 125 7.22 3.37 9.05
C THR A 125 7.85 4.08 10.25
N ALA A 126 9.11 4.45 10.15
CA ALA A 126 9.81 5.20 11.20
C ALA A 126 9.17 6.58 11.47
N THR A 127 8.71 7.25 10.42
CA THR A 127 8.07 8.57 10.54
C THR A 127 6.67 8.47 11.15
N ILE A 128 5.91 7.44 10.78
CA ILE A 128 4.55 7.22 11.31
C ILE A 128 4.57 6.91 12.80
N GLU A 129 5.60 6.22 13.30
CA GLU A 129 5.74 5.88 14.71
C GLU A 129 6.08 7.06 15.61
N LEU A 130 6.45 8.18 15.04
CA LEU A 130 6.72 9.39 15.84
C LEU A 130 5.41 10.05 16.28
#